data_391425befcb798a0f09542aebb78fdb1
#
_entry.id   391425befcb798a0f09542aebb78fdb1
#
_cell.length_a   1.000
_cell.length_b   1.000
_cell.length_c   1.000
_cell.angle_alpha   90.00
_cell.angle_beta   90.00
_cell.angle_gamma   90.00
#
_symmetry.space_group_name_H-M   'P 1'
#
loop_
_entity.id
_entity.type
_entity.pdbx_description
1 polymer ?
#
loop_
_entity_poly.entity_id
_entity_poly.type
_entity_poly.pdbx_seq_one_letter_code
_entity_poly.pdbx_strand_id
1 'polypeptide(L)'
;EGIPIRDLGTILETAVEALASTKDLDMVTENIRGALSRTITRRFCEHGQLRVVTLDAEVEKRVIASLSKNEQGIYLAMGPDLMQQIVTQLADLIKKFNDLGQTPIVLTSQVIRVYFSRMLAQFYPNLYVLAFNEITSDVQIQSLGNIGLLRDTGAPRKAAAV
;
A
#
# COMPACT_ATOMS: atom_id res chain seq x y z
N GLU A 1 13.38 1.62 1.47
CA GLU A 1 12.04 2.14 1.19
C GLU A 1 11.98 3.68 1.09
N GLY A 2 13.14 4.31 1.04
CA GLY A 2 13.26 5.76 0.79
C GLY A 2 12.80 6.69 1.93
N ILE A 3 12.57 6.20 3.13
CA ILE A 3 12.24 7.06 4.28
C ILE A 3 13.53 7.62 4.90
N PRO A 4 13.61 8.93 5.21
CA PRO A 4 14.77 9.52 5.85
C PRO A 4 15.02 8.93 7.24
N ILE A 5 16.27 8.56 7.52
CA ILE A 5 16.69 7.99 8.82
C ILE A 5 17.30 9.02 9.76
N ARG A 6 16.92 10.30 9.64
CA ARG A 6 17.50 11.39 10.44
C ARG A 6 17.17 11.28 11.93
N ASP A 7 16.01 10.74 12.27
CA ASP A 7 15.56 10.53 13.64
C ASP A 7 16.02 9.16 14.15
N LEU A 8 17.33 9.00 14.33
CA LEU A 8 17.95 7.77 14.81
C LEU A 8 17.50 7.41 16.23
N GLY A 9 17.22 8.39 17.09
CA GLY A 9 16.71 8.16 18.43
C GLY A 9 15.41 7.37 18.40
N THR A 10 14.39 7.89 17.73
CA THR A 10 13.09 7.20 17.56
C THR A 10 13.24 5.82 16.92
N ILE A 11 14.10 5.71 15.90
CA ILE A 11 14.33 4.43 15.22
C ILE A 11 14.89 3.38 16.18
N LEU A 12 15.93 3.73 16.95
CA LEU A 12 16.60 2.79 17.84
C LEU A 12 15.71 2.41 19.04
N GLU A 13 15.04 3.38 19.65
CA GLU A 13 14.10 3.14 20.77
C GLU A 13 12.98 2.20 20.32
N THR A 14 12.31 2.51 19.21
CA THR A 14 11.23 1.68 18.68
C THR A 14 11.73 0.29 18.27
N ALA A 15 12.94 0.19 17.69
CA ALA A 15 13.52 -1.10 17.33
C ALA A 15 13.75 -1.98 18.55
N VAL A 16 14.29 -1.41 19.63
CA VAL A 16 14.53 -2.17 20.90
C VAL A 16 13.21 -2.66 21.48
N GLU A 17 12.20 -1.80 21.55
CA GLU A 17 10.88 -2.16 22.06
C GLU A 17 10.21 -3.26 21.21
N ALA A 18 10.25 -3.11 19.90
CA ALA A 18 9.66 -4.09 18.99
C ALA A 18 10.38 -5.45 19.06
N LEU A 19 11.72 -5.46 19.11
CA LEU A 19 12.52 -6.69 19.21
C LEU A 19 12.31 -7.43 20.55
N ALA A 20 11.87 -6.75 21.58
CA ALA A 20 11.47 -7.40 22.84
C ALA A 20 10.20 -8.26 22.69
N SER A 21 9.33 -7.93 21.73
CA SER A 21 8.04 -8.60 21.48
C SER A 21 8.04 -9.54 20.27
N THR A 22 8.86 -9.28 19.27
CA THR A 22 8.90 -10.06 18.02
C THR A 22 10.31 -10.16 17.44
N LYS A 23 10.59 -11.27 16.75
CA LYS A 23 11.80 -11.45 15.94
C LYS A 23 11.54 -11.24 14.44
N ASP A 24 10.31 -10.94 14.07
CA ASP A 24 9.93 -10.66 12.69
C ASP A 24 10.37 -9.25 12.30
N LEU A 25 11.36 -9.17 11.43
CA LEU A 25 11.94 -7.88 10.99
C LEU A 25 10.94 -7.02 10.20
N ASP A 26 9.96 -7.64 9.55
CA ASP A 26 8.91 -6.90 8.86
C ASP A 26 8.02 -6.18 9.87
N MET A 27 7.63 -6.86 10.95
CA MET A 27 6.86 -6.24 12.03
C MET A 27 7.67 -5.15 12.75
N VAL A 28 8.97 -5.38 13.00
CA VAL A 28 9.85 -4.34 13.57
C VAL A 28 9.90 -3.12 12.67
N THR A 29 10.05 -3.32 11.36
CA THR A 29 10.06 -2.23 10.39
C THR A 29 8.74 -1.46 10.37
N GLU A 30 7.60 -2.13 10.41
CA GLU A 30 6.28 -1.49 10.45
C GLU A 30 6.09 -0.66 11.73
N ASN A 31 6.56 -1.13 12.88
CA ASN A 31 6.52 -0.38 14.13
C ASN A 31 7.37 0.89 14.05
N ILE A 32 8.59 0.79 13.53
CA ILE A 32 9.48 1.94 13.31
C ILE A 32 8.83 2.96 12.35
N ARG A 33 8.21 2.49 11.26
CA ARG A 33 7.53 3.36 10.30
C ARG A 33 6.35 4.09 10.95
N GLY A 34 5.57 3.41 11.77
CA GLY A 34 4.49 4.05 12.56
C GLY A 34 5.02 5.14 13.50
N ALA A 35 6.13 4.88 14.19
CA ALA A 35 6.79 5.88 15.05
C ALA A 35 7.33 7.08 14.26
N LEU A 36 7.71 6.87 12.99
CA LEU A 36 8.19 7.91 12.08
C LEU A 36 7.07 8.62 11.29
N SER A 37 5.82 8.49 11.69
CA SER A 37 4.66 9.04 10.97
C SER A 37 4.81 10.51 10.58
N ARG A 38 5.33 11.37 11.48
CA ARG A 38 5.60 12.79 11.18
C ARG A 38 6.64 12.97 10.06
N THR A 39 7.71 12.16 10.08
CA THR A 39 8.77 12.21 9.08
C THR A 39 8.24 11.74 7.72
N ILE A 40 7.45 10.65 7.72
CA ILE A 40 6.82 10.10 6.52
C ILE A 40 5.82 11.11 5.95
N THR A 41 4.91 11.61 6.78
CA THR A 41 3.91 12.58 6.36
C THR A 41 4.56 13.82 5.73
N ARG A 42 5.57 14.42 6.38
CA ARG A 42 6.28 15.59 5.85
C ARG A 42 6.95 15.35 4.50
N ARG A 43 7.41 14.13 4.25
CA ARG A 43 8.05 13.78 2.98
C ARG A 43 7.09 13.82 1.80
N PHE A 44 5.86 13.38 2.01
CA PHE A 44 4.88 13.15 0.94
C PHE A 44 3.75 14.17 0.92
N CYS A 45 3.60 14.96 1.98
CA CYS A 45 2.57 15.97 2.10
C CYS A 45 2.99 17.27 1.41
N GLU A 46 2.12 17.80 0.56
CA GLU A 46 2.27 19.10 -0.08
C GLU A 46 1.13 20.03 0.35
N HIS A 47 1.49 21.20 0.90
CA HIS A 47 0.52 22.22 1.35
C HIS A 47 -0.58 21.68 2.28
N GLY A 48 -0.23 20.77 3.20
CA GLY A 48 -1.20 20.15 4.12
C GLY A 48 -2.08 19.06 3.50
N GLN A 49 -1.82 18.67 2.27
CA GLN A 49 -2.56 17.64 1.55
C GLN A 49 -1.67 16.47 1.15
N LEU A 50 -2.20 15.27 1.26
CA LEU A 50 -1.58 14.05 0.77
C LEU A 50 -2.50 13.42 -0.29
N ARG A 51 -2.00 13.34 -1.52
CA ARG A 51 -2.72 12.71 -2.62
C ARG A 51 -2.35 11.24 -2.70
N VAL A 52 -3.37 10.39 -2.75
CA VAL A 52 -3.20 8.93 -2.70
C VAL A 52 -4.17 8.20 -3.63
N VAL A 53 -3.84 6.96 -3.91
CA VAL A 53 -4.78 5.94 -4.39
C VAL A 53 -5.20 5.11 -3.19
N THR A 54 -6.49 4.82 -3.07
CA THR A 54 -7.04 3.96 -2.03
C THR A 54 -7.46 2.60 -2.60
N LEU A 55 -7.59 1.60 -1.74
CA LEU A 55 -8.16 0.31 -2.08
C LEU A 55 -9.61 0.25 -1.61
N ASP A 56 -10.47 -0.34 -2.43
CA ASP A 56 -11.82 -0.69 -2.01
C ASP A 56 -11.77 -1.75 -0.91
N ALA A 57 -12.70 -1.71 0.04
CA ALA A 57 -12.73 -2.63 1.17
C ALA A 57 -12.73 -4.10 0.73
N GLU A 58 -13.41 -4.44 -0.37
CA GLU A 58 -13.42 -5.80 -0.89
C GLU A 58 -12.08 -6.22 -1.51
N VAL A 59 -11.38 -5.28 -2.17
CA VAL A 59 -10.01 -5.52 -2.67
C VAL A 59 -9.08 -5.75 -1.50
N GLU A 60 -9.14 -4.89 -0.49
CA GLU A 60 -8.27 -4.99 0.68
C GLU A 60 -8.49 -6.31 1.44
N LYS A 61 -9.74 -6.73 1.64
CA LYS A 61 -10.08 -8.03 2.24
C LYS A 61 -9.49 -9.19 1.44
N ARG A 62 -9.57 -9.17 0.11
CA ARG A 62 -8.99 -10.21 -0.73
C ARG A 62 -7.47 -10.24 -0.67
N VAL A 63 -6.84 -9.08 -0.60
CA VAL A 63 -5.39 -8.97 -0.41
C VAL A 63 -4.98 -9.54 0.95
N ILE A 64 -5.69 -9.19 2.04
CA ILE A 64 -5.46 -9.77 3.37
C ILE A 64 -5.65 -11.29 3.35
N ALA A 65 -6.70 -11.79 2.72
CA ALA A 65 -6.97 -13.23 2.60
C ALA A 65 -5.90 -13.98 1.78
N SER A 66 -5.13 -13.27 0.95
CA SER A 66 -4.03 -13.83 0.16
C SER A 66 -2.71 -13.91 0.93
N LEU A 67 -2.64 -13.42 2.16
CA LEU A 67 -1.47 -13.58 3.02
C LEU A 67 -1.29 -15.05 3.38
N SER A 68 -0.10 -15.57 3.13
CA SER A 68 0.29 -16.95 3.40
C SER A 68 1.63 -16.97 4.14
N LYS A 69 1.90 -18.05 4.86
CA LYS A 69 3.12 -18.23 5.62
C LYS A 69 3.86 -19.49 5.16
N ASN A 70 5.16 -19.36 4.99
CA ASN A 70 6.07 -20.48 4.75
C ASN A 70 7.27 -20.42 5.73
N GLU A 71 8.26 -21.26 5.52
CA GLU A 71 9.49 -21.29 6.35
C GLU A 71 10.30 -20.00 6.28
N GLN A 72 10.17 -19.23 5.21
CA GLN A 72 10.87 -17.96 4.99
C GLN A 72 10.11 -16.74 5.53
N GLY A 73 8.88 -16.93 6.01
CA GLY A 73 8.04 -15.88 6.57
C GLY A 73 6.67 -15.73 5.90
N ILE A 74 6.09 -14.54 6.07
CA ILE A 74 4.79 -14.20 5.47
C ILE A 74 5.02 -13.62 4.07
N TYR A 75 4.20 -14.03 3.13
CA TYR A 75 4.19 -13.53 1.75
C TYR A 75 2.77 -13.39 1.21
N LEU A 76 2.63 -12.69 0.08
CA LEU A 76 1.35 -12.47 -0.56
C LEU A 76 1.16 -13.48 -1.70
N ALA A 77 0.24 -14.44 -1.50
CA ALA A 77 -0.13 -15.46 -2.49
C ALA A 77 -1.40 -15.04 -3.24
N MET A 78 -1.30 -13.93 -3.97
CA MET A 78 -2.43 -13.37 -4.70
C MET A 78 -2.65 -14.13 -6.01
N GLY A 79 -3.91 -14.45 -6.33
CA GLY A 79 -4.28 -15.00 -7.62
C GLY A 79 -3.99 -14.05 -8.79
N PRO A 80 -3.67 -14.59 -9.99
CA PRO A 80 -3.27 -13.77 -11.14
C PRO A 80 -4.37 -12.78 -11.56
N ASP A 81 -5.63 -13.16 -11.46
CA ASP A 81 -6.77 -12.30 -11.86
C ASP A 81 -6.85 -11.03 -10.97
N LEU A 82 -6.75 -11.19 -9.65
CA LEU A 82 -6.77 -10.08 -8.73
C LEU A 82 -5.54 -9.19 -8.91
N MET A 83 -4.37 -9.81 -9.07
CA MET A 83 -3.13 -9.08 -9.33
C MET A 83 -3.23 -8.24 -10.61
N GLN A 84 -3.71 -8.83 -11.70
CA GLN A 84 -3.87 -8.13 -12.97
C GLN A 84 -4.85 -6.97 -12.88
N GLN A 85 -5.99 -7.15 -12.19
CA GLN A 85 -6.96 -6.08 -11.97
C GLN A 85 -6.35 -4.91 -11.22
N ILE A 86 -5.57 -5.18 -10.16
CA ILE A 86 -4.90 -4.14 -9.38
C ILE A 86 -3.86 -3.41 -10.23
N VAL A 87 -2.96 -4.14 -10.89
CA VAL A 87 -1.87 -3.58 -11.69
C VAL A 87 -2.41 -2.73 -12.85
N THR A 88 -3.46 -3.19 -13.54
CA THR A 88 -4.06 -2.47 -14.67
C THR A 88 -4.70 -1.15 -14.22
N GLN A 89 -5.51 -1.17 -13.15
CA GLN A 89 -6.12 0.05 -12.62
C GLN A 89 -5.06 1.03 -12.11
N LEU A 90 -4.00 0.48 -11.48
CA LEU A 90 -2.91 1.29 -10.95
C LEU A 90 -2.11 1.99 -12.06
N ALA A 91 -1.93 1.36 -13.22
CA ALA A 91 -1.28 1.98 -14.38
C ALA A 91 -1.97 3.27 -14.81
N ASP A 92 -3.30 3.28 -14.86
CA ASP A 92 -4.08 4.46 -15.25
C ASP A 92 -4.05 5.54 -14.16
N LEU A 93 -4.03 5.15 -12.89
CA LEU A 93 -3.92 6.07 -11.77
C LEU A 93 -2.53 6.71 -11.67
N ILE A 94 -1.46 5.94 -11.93
CA ILE A 94 -0.09 6.47 -11.97
C ILE A 94 0.06 7.56 -13.03
N LYS A 95 -0.58 7.42 -14.19
CA LYS A 95 -0.60 8.50 -15.22
C LYS A 95 -1.13 9.80 -14.66
N LYS A 96 -2.21 9.76 -13.86
CA LYS A 96 -2.76 10.97 -13.23
C LYS A 96 -1.77 11.65 -12.28
N PHE A 97 -0.98 10.87 -11.52
CA PHE A 97 0.08 11.42 -10.67
C PHE A 97 1.18 12.06 -11.51
N ASN A 98 1.60 11.40 -12.58
CA ASN A 98 2.64 11.93 -13.48
C ASN A 98 2.19 13.24 -14.15
N ASP A 99 0.94 13.34 -14.56
CA ASP A 99 0.36 14.56 -15.15
C ASP A 99 0.35 15.73 -14.15
N LEU A 100 0.26 15.43 -12.86
CA LEU A 100 0.34 16.41 -11.77
C LEU A 100 1.78 16.66 -11.29
N GLY A 101 2.77 15.97 -11.86
CA GLY A 101 4.17 16.06 -11.43
C GLY A 101 4.41 15.50 -10.02
N GLN A 102 3.55 14.58 -9.57
CA GLN A 102 3.58 14.04 -8.21
C GLN A 102 4.01 12.57 -8.18
N THR A 103 4.56 12.18 -7.03
CA THR A 103 4.93 10.79 -6.79
C THR A 103 3.68 9.96 -6.50
N PRO A 104 3.48 8.82 -7.18
CA PRO A 104 2.33 7.96 -6.94
C PRO A 104 2.43 7.26 -5.57
N ILE A 105 1.34 7.33 -4.80
CA ILE A 105 1.23 6.78 -3.46
C ILE A 105 -0.05 5.96 -3.37
N VAL A 106 0.08 4.71 -2.89
CA VAL A 106 -1.06 3.87 -2.51
C VAL A 106 -1.17 3.84 -1.00
N LEU A 107 -2.37 4.06 -0.48
CA LEU A 107 -2.67 4.02 0.94
C LEU A 107 -3.44 2.74 1.27
N THR A 108 -2.97 2.01 2.28
CA THR A 108 -3.53 0.72 2.68
C THR A 108 -3.44 0.51 4.20
N SER A 109 -3.96 -0.60 4.71
CA SER A 109 -3.77 -0.98 6.11
C SER A 109 -2.34 -1.44 6.39
N GLN A 110 -1.90 -1.26 7.62
CA GLN A 110 -0.58 -1.71 8.08
C GLN A 110 -0.35 -3.20 7.86
N VAL A 111 -1.41 -4.02 7.98
CA VAL A 111 -1.35 -5.48 7.89
C VAL A 111 -0.76 -5.98 6.57
N ILE A 112 -1.07 -5.30 5.47
CA ILE A 112 -0.64 -5.72 4.13
C ILE A 112 0.46 -4.83 3.53
N ARG A 113 0.74 -3.68 4.13
CA ARG A 113 1.59 -2.65 3.54
C ARG A 113 2.92 -3.19 3.00
N VAL A 114 3.70 -3.88 3.82
CA VAL A 114 5.03 -4.34 3.42
C VAL A 114 4.97 -5.37 2.30
N TYR A 115 4.05 -6.32 2.37
CA TYR A 115 3.88 -7.38 1.38
C TYR A 115 3.35 -6.84 0.07
N PHE A 116 2.39 -5.91 0.15
CA PHE A 116 1.80 -5.23 -1.00
C PHE A 116 2.83 -4.33 -1.69
N SER A 117 3.64 -3.61 -0.90
CA SER A 117 4.74 -2.79 -1.41
C SER A 117 5.78 -3.63 -2.17
N ARG A 118 6.17 -4.79 -1.62
CA ARG A 118 7.11 -5.70 -2.29
C ARG A 118 6.56 -6.26 -3.61
N MET A 119 5.29 -6.59 -3.63
CA MET A 119 4.63 -7.06 -4.84
C MET A 119 4.59 -5.97 -5.91
N LEU A 120 4.13 -4.77 -5.54
CA LEU A 120 3.99 -3.66 -6.48
C LEU A 120 5.33 -3.13 -6.99
N ALA A 121 6.39 -3.21 -6.20
CA ALA A 121 7.74 -2.79 -6.61
C ALA A 121 8.28 -3.57 -7.81
N GLN A 122 7.77 -4.77 -8.07
CA GLN A 122 8.13 -5.56 -9.25
C GLN A 122 7.60 -4.94 -10.55
N PHE A 123 6.50 -4.21 -10.49
CA PHE A 123 5.85 -3.56 -11.62
C PHE A 123 6.13 -2.05 -11.66
N TYR A 124 6.17 -1.42 -10.50
CA TYR A 124 6.24 0.03 -10.33
C TYR A 124 7.27 0.40 -9.25
N PRO A 125 8.58 0.44 -9.58
CA PRO A 125 9.65 0.67 -8.60
C PRO A 125 9.62 2.07 -7.95
N ASN A 126 8.96 3.05 -8.59
CA ASN A 126 8.83 4.42 -8.10
C ASN A 126 7.51 4.69 -7.35
N LEU A 127 6.72 3.65 -7.12
CA LEU A 127 5.47 3.72 -6.36
C LEU A 127 5.75 3.58 -4.87
N TYR A 128 5.14 4.43 -4.06
CA TYR A 128 5.17 4.28 -2.61
C TYR A 128 3.88 3.66 -2.08
N VAL A 129 4.02 2.77 -1.12
CA VAL A 129 2.88 2.22 -0.37
C VAL A 129 3.01 2.67 1.08
N LEU A 130 2.02 3.44 1.54
CA LEU A 130 1.93 3.94 2.91
C LEU A 130 0.77 3.26 3.63
N ALA A 131 0.89 3.16 4.95
CA ALA A 131 -0.19 2.70 5.80
C ALA A 131 -0.91 3.90 6.46
N PHE A 132 -2.20 3.74 6.78
CA PHE A 132 -2.99 4.79 7.43
C PHE A 132 -2.35 5.30 8.73
N ASN A 133 -1.72 4.44 9.51
CA ASN A 133 -1.05 4.79 10.76
C ASN A 133 0.27 5.57 10.58
N GLU A 134 0.76 5.68 9.34
CA GLU A 134 1.94 6.48 8.99
C GLU A 134 1.58 7.93 8.66
N ILE A 135 0.28 8.26 8.60
CA ILE A 135 -0.19 9.60 8.26
C ILE A 135 -0.68 10.30 9.52
N THR A 136 -0.19 11.51 9.76
CA THR A 136 -0.61 12.32 10.90
C THR A 136 -2.01 12.90 10.67
N SER A 137 -2.76 13.11 11.75
CA SER A 137 -4.17 13.52 11.71
C SER A 137 -4.39 14.97 11.22
N ASP A 138 -3.35 15.76 11.15
CA ASP A 138 -3.36 17.14 10.69
C ASP A 138 -3.29 17.30 9.17
N VAL A 139 -3.16 16.19 8.45
CA VAL A 139 -3.07 16.16 6.98
C VAL A 139 -4.38 15.76 6.34
N GLN A 140 -4.79 16.51 5.33
CA GLN A 140 -5.94 16.18 4.51
C GLN A 140 -5.58 15.14 3.45
N ILE A 141 -6.21 13.96 3.52
CA ILE A 141 -6.04 12.92 2.52
C ILE A 141 -6.99 13.19 1.34
N GLN A 142 -6.41 13.29 0.14
CA GLN A 142 -7.15 13.44 -1.12
C GLN A 142 -6.98 12.18 -1.97
N SER A 143 -8.04 11.44 -2.19
CA SER A 143 -8.01 10.28 -3.11
C SER A 143 -8.10 10.77 -4.56
N LEU A 144 -7.10 10.39 -5.37
CA LEU A 144 -7.11 10.58 -6.83
C LEU A 144 -7.77 9.42 -7.56
N GLY A 145 -8.04 8.33 -6.86
CA GLY A 145 -8.74 7.17 -7.38
C GLY A 145 -8.78 6.05 -6.37
N ASN A 146 -9.64 5.08 -6.66
CA ASN A 146 -9.87 3.91 -5.83
C ASN A 146 -9.74 2.65 -6.70
N ILE A 147 -8.98 1.67 -6.23
CA ILE A 147 -8.85 0.37 -6.89
C ILE A 147 -9.99 -0.51 -6.38
N GLY A 148 -10.90 -0.87 -7.27
CA GLY A 148 -12.05 -1.72 -7.00
C GLY A 148 -11.96 -3.05 -7.73
N LEU A 149 -12.84 -3.98 -7.35
CA LEU A 149 -13.06 -5.19 -8.14
C LEU A 149 -13.85 -4.81 -9.38
N LEU A 150 -13.29 -5.10 -10.55
CA LEU A 150 -14.05 -5.08 -11.79
C LEU A 150 -15.11 -6.18 -11.67
N ARG A 151 -16.36 -5.81 -11.58
CA ARG A 151 -17.45 -6.77 -11.72
C ARG A 151 -17.35 -7.31 -13.14
N ASP A 152 -17.32 -8.62 -13.30
CA ASP A 152 -17.61 -9.24 -14.59
C ASP A 152 -18.97 -8.68 -15.04
N THR A 153 -18.95 -7.69 -15.88
CA THR A 153 -20.13 -7.33 -16.67
C THR A 153 -20.29 -8.51 -17.63
N GLY A 154 -21.05 -9.50 -17.15
CA GLY A 154 -21.38 -10.69 -17.93
C GLY A 154 -21.81 -10.25 -19.32
N ALA A 155 -21.06 -10.68 -20.32
CA ALA A 155 -21.46 -10.53 -21.71
C ALA A 155 -22.89 -11.07 -21.84
N PRO A 156 -23.78 -10.35 -22.54
CA PRO A 156 -25.14 -10.85 -22.75
C PRO A 156 -25.04 -12.20 -23.45
N ARG A 157 -25.50 -13.25 -22.78
CA ARG A 157 -25.72 -14.55 -23.42
C ARG A 157 -26.60 -14.28 -24.63
N LYS A 158 -26.03 -14.39 -25.83
CA LYS A 158 -26.81 -14.50 -27.06
C LYS A 158 -27.79 -15.67 -26.85
N ALA A 159 -29.07 -15.35 -26.72
CA ALA A 159 -30.12 -16.32 -26.78
C ALA A 159 -29.97 -17.03 -28.13
N ALA A 160 -29.70 -18.33 -28.09
CA ALA A 160 -29.83 -19.18 -29.26
C ALA A 160 -31.32 -19.21 -29.63
N ALA A 161 -31.63 -18.55 -30.73
CA ALA A 161 -32.92 -18.70 -31.36
C ALA A 161 -32.93 -20.10 -32.04
N VAL A 162 -33.95 -20.89 -31.67
CA VAL A 162 -34.35 -22.09 -32.35
C VAL A 162 -35.01 -21.70 -33.67
#